data_ed949301b2c5d2a3279a0ecb6ae9ab91
#
_entry.id   ed949301b2c5d2a3279a0ecb6ae9ab91
#
_cell.length_a   1.000
_cell.length_b   1.000
_cell.length_c   1.000
_cell.angle_alpha   90.00
_cell.angle_beta   90.00
_cell.angle_gamma   90.00
#
_symmetry.space_group_name_H-M   'P 1'
#
loop_
_entity.id
_entity.type
_entity.pdbx_description
1 polymer ?
#
loop_
_entity_poly.entity_id
_entity_poly.type
_entity_poly.pdbx_seq_one_letter_code
_entity_poly.pdbx_strand_id
1 'polypeptide(L)'
;MKKYLSIYTLLALACIVLQSCLFSEEEIFDESSANRATADVIKCQEILKDVPNGWKLEYYIGSNYSAGAITLLMKFDGKQVEMASETGAESYKPGTIITSLYQVKSEQSTMLTFD
;
A
#
# COMPACT_ATOMS: atom_id res chain seq x y z
N MET A 1 -53.29 -9.71 -33.11
CA MET A 1 -51.87 -9.98 -33.31
C MET A 1 -50.98 -8.76 -33.17
N LYS A 2 -51.36 -7.60 -33.66
CA LYS A 2 -50.54 -6.40 -33.52
C LYS A 2 -50.35 -5.91 -32.10
N LYS A 3 -51.29 -6.18 -31.17
CA LYS A 3 -51.15 -5.80 -29.77
C LYS A 3 -50.06 -6.61 -29.05
N TYR A 4 -49.92 -7.86 -29.38
CA TYR A 4 -48.90 -8.74 -28.76
C TYR A 4 -47.49 -8.42 -29.24
N LEU A 5 -47.36 -8.08 -30.52
CA LEU A 5 -46.08 -7.72 -31.11
C LEU A 5 -45.55 -6.42 -30.44
N SER A 6 -46.43 -5.45 -30.20
CA SER A 6 -46.07 -4.21 -29.51
C SER A 6 -45.61 -4.44 -28.05
N ILE A 7 -46.25 -5.36 -27.36
CA ILE A 7 -45.89 -5.74 -25.98
C ILE A 7 -44.51 -6.42 -25.96
N TYR A 8 -44.25 -7.32 -26.91
CA TYR A 8 -42.94 -8.01 -26.98
C TYR A 8 -41.80 -7.06 -27.34
N THR A 9 -42.03 -6.10 -28.24
CA THR A 9 -41.01 -5.10 -28.58
C THR A 9 -40.73 -4.16 -27.41
N LEU A 10 -41.76 -3.77 -26.66
CA LEU A 10 -41.60 -2.94 -25.47
C LEU A 10 -40.81 -3.68 -24.38
N LEU A 11 -41.11 -4.98 -24.17
CA LEU A 11 -40.43 -5.81 -23.21
C LEU A 11 -38.96 -5.99 -23.57
N ALA A 12 -38.66 -6.25 -24.84
CA ALA A 12 -37.31 -6.36 -25.33
C ALA A 12 -36.49 -5.07 -25.12
N LEU A 13 -37.11 -3.94 -25.37
CA LEU A 13 -36.50 -2.64 -25.16
C LEU A 13 -36.19 -2.39 -23.69
N ALA A 14 -37.12 -2.74 -22.81
CA ALA A 14 -36.92 -2.66 -21.36
C ALA A 14 -35.74 -3.53 -20.87
N CYS A 15 -35.60 -4.74 -21.41
CA CYS A 15 -34.47 -5.61 -21.08
C CYS A 15 -33.13 -5.02 -21.50
N ILE A 16 -33.06 -4.38 -22.65
CA ILE A 16 -31.84 -3.72 -23.14
C ILE A 16 -31.44 -2.56 -22.22
N VAL A 17 -32.42 -1.75 -21.77
CA VAL A 17 -32.17 -0.64 -20.86
C VAL A 17 -31.67 -1.14 -19.50
N LEU A 18 -32.24 -2.24 -18.98
CA LEU A 18 -31.80 -2.84 -17.72
C LEU A 18 -30.37 -3.39 -17.81
N GLN A 19 -29.98 -3.95 -18.95
CA GLN A 19 -28.61 -4.44 -19.15
C GLN A 19 -27.61 -3.29 -19.16
N SER A 20 -27.95 -2.13 -19.70
CA SER A 20 -27.04 -0.98 -19.71
C SER A 20 -26.76 -0.45 -18.30
N CYS A 21 -27.69 -0.61 -17.36
CA CYS A 21 -27.47 -0.24 -15.97
C CYS A 21 -26.45 -1.15 -15.26
N LEU A 22 -26.35 -2.43 -15.64
CA LEU A 22 -25.35 -3.36 -15.11
C LEU A 22 -23.94 -3.02 -15.56
N PHE A 23 -23.79 -2.47 -16.76
CA PHE A 23 -22.48 -2.05 -17.28
C PHE A 23 -22.03 -0.70 -16.74
N SER A 24 -22.91 0.08 -16.10
CA SER A 24 -22.54 1.37 -15.51
C SER A 24 -21.76 1.24 -14.20
N GLU A 25 -21.65 0.04 -13.64
CA GLU A 25 -20.81 -0.27 -12.48
C GLU A 25 -19.35 -0.54 -12.85
N GLU A 26 -18.99 -0.44 -14.11
CA GLU A 26 -17.59 -0.51 -14.52
C GLU A 26 -16.78 0.56 -13.78
N GLU A 27 -15.63 0.17 -13.34
CA GLU A 27 -14.76 1.04 -12.56
C GLU A 27 -14.43 2.31 -13.35
N ILE A 28 -14.54 3.45 -12.68
CA ILE A 28 -14.18 4.76 -13.22
C ILE A 28 -12.67 4.83 -13.53
N PHE A 29 -11.88 3.96 -12.90
CA PHE A 29 -10.44 3.88 -13.04
C PHE A 29 -10.06 2.69 -13.92
N ASP A 30 -8.93 2.81 -14.63
CA ASP A 30 -8.41 1.77 -15.51
C ASP A 30 -8.05 0.47 -14.78
N GLU A 31 -7.78 0.55 -13.47
CA GLU A 31 -7.41 -0.59 -12.65
C GLU A 31 -8.33 -0.71 -11.43
N SER A 32 -8.51 -1.94 -10.94
CA SER A 32 -9.27 -2.19 -9.72
C SER A 32 -8.56 -1.62 -8.49
N SER A 33 -9.31 -1.35 -7.42
CA SER A 33 -8.74 -0.91 -6.14
C SER A 33 -7.69 -1.88 -5.60
N ALA A 34 -7.96 -3.19 -5.73
CA ALA A 34 -7.02 -4.21 -5.30
C ALA A 34 -5.73 -4.19 -6.13
N ASN A 35 -5.83 -4.03 -7.44
CA ASN A 35 -4.67 -3.96 -8.33
C ASN A 35 -3.82 -2.72 -8.04
N ARG A 36 -4.44 -1.57 -7.78
CA ARG A 36 -3.73 -0.35 -7.41
C ARG A 36 -3.02 -0.50 -6.08
N ALA A 37 -3.65 -1.10 -5.08
CA ALA A 37 -3.02 -1.35 -3.79
C ALA A 37 -1.82 -2.28 -3.93
N THR A 38 -1.92 -3.32 -4.75
CA THR A 38 -0.80 -4.23 -5.04
C THR A 38 0.33 -3.51 -5.76
N ALA A 39 0.00 -2.67 -6.75
CA ALA A 39 0.99 -1.89 -7.48
C ALA A 39 1.72 -0.90 -6.57
N ASP A 40 1.01 -0.26 -5.65
CA ASP A 40 1.61 0.66 -4.67
C ASP A 40 2.57 -0.07 -3.72
N VAL A 41 2.20 -1.27 -3.26
CA VAL A 41 3.07 -2.10 -2.43
C VAL A 41 4.36 -2.44 -3.17
N ILE A 42 4.27 -2.90 -4.42
CA ILE A 42 5.44 -3.25 -5.24
C ILE A 42 6.32 -2.02 -5.46
N LYS A 43 5.71 -0.88 -5.77
CA LYS A 43 6.43 0.37 -5.99
C LYS A 43 7.18 0.82 -4.72
N CYS A 44 6.55 0.74 -3.57
CA CYS A 44 7.18 1.06 -2.30
C CYS A 44 8.35 0.13 -1.98
N GLN A 45 8.20 -1.16 -2.24
CA GLN A 45 9.29 -2.15 -2.07
C GLN A 45 10.49 -1.81 -2.94
N GLU A 46 10.26 -1.45 -4.18
CA GLU A 46 11.33 -1.05 -5.10
C GLU A 46 12.03 0.23 -4.66
N ILE A 47 11.27 1.23 -4.24
CA ILE A 47 11.82 2.49 -3.74
C ILE A 47 12.71 2.26 -2.50
N LEU A 48 12.26 1.44 -1.56
CA LEU A 48 13.04 1.13 -0.35
C LEU A 48 14.35 0.44 -0.68
N LYS A 49 14.34 -0.45 -1.66
CA LYS A 49 15.48 -1.27 -2.04
C LYS A 49 16.50 -0.52 -2.91
N ASP A 50 16.05 0.39 -3.76
CA ASP A 50 16.87 1.04 -4.81
C ASP A 50 17.79 2.15 -4.30
N VAL A 51 17.85 2.42 -3.02
CA VAL A 51 18.68 3.47 -2.44
C VAL A 51 20.04 2.88 -2.05
N PRO A 52 21.13 3.19 -2.77
CA PRO A 52 22.43 2.54 -2.54
C PRO A 52 23.05 2.84 -1.18
N ASN A 53 22.78 4.01 -0.62
CA ASN A 53 23.31 4.41 0.69
C ASN A 53 22.34 4.18 1.84
N GLY A 54 21.18 3.58 1.56
CA GLY A 54 20.13 3.34 2.54
C GLY A 54 19.33 4.58 2.90
N TRP A 55 18.58 4.47 3.96
CA TRP A 55 17.65 5.48 4.43
C TRP A 55 18.03 5.96 5.82
N LYS A 56 17.78 7.23 6.10
CA LYS A 56 17.86 7.81 7.44
C LYS A 56 16.44 8.05 7.94
N LEU A 57 16.09 7.42 9.06
CA LEU A 57 14.83 7.62 9.75
C LEU A 57 15.08 8.45 11.00
N GLU A 58 14.38 9.56 11.12
CA GLU A 58 14.36 10.35 12.36
C GLU A 58 13.01 10.14 13.03
N TYR A 59 13.01 9.49 14.17
CA TYR A 59 11.80 9.18 14.92
C TYR A 59 11.69 10.06 16.16
N TYR A 60 10.65 10.86 16.22
CA TYR A 60 10.38 11.80 17.32
C TYR A 60 9.38 11.18 18.28
N ILE A 61 9.75 11.09 19.53
CA ILE A 61 8.99 10.41 20.58
C ILE A 61 8.25 11.43 21.44
N GLY A 62 7.01 11.09 21.79
CA GLY A 62 6.18 11.90 22.68
C GLY A 62 5.42 13.02 21.99
N SER A 63 4.51 13.63 22.72
CA SER A 63 3.78 14.80 22.23
C SER A 63 4.68 16.02 22.20
N ASN A 64 4.59 16.80 21.13
CA ASN A 64 5.42 18.00 20.90
C ASN A 64 6.94 17.70 20.93
N TYR A 65 7.33 16.47 20.55
CA TYR A 65 8.75 16.06 20.50
C TYR A 65 9.47 16.14 21.86
N SER A 66 8.73 16.00 22.96
CA SER A 66 9.24 16.24 24.31
C SER A 66 10.31 15.25 24.77
N ALA A 67 10.31 14.03 24.20
CA ALA A 67 11.28 12.98 24.53
C ALA A 67 12.47 12.92 23.56
N GLY A 68 12.59 13.90 22.65
CA GLY A 68 13.68 13.95 21.69
C GLY A 68 13.46 13.06 20.46
N ALA A 69 14.52 12.81 19.73
CA ALA A 69 14.49 12.04 18.50
C ALA A 69 15.50 10.92 18.53
N ILE A 70 15.17 9.81 17.83
CA ILE A 70 16.08 8.69 17.58
C ILE A 70 16.36 8.66 16.08
N THR A 71 17.63 8.58 15.70
CA THR A 71 18.05 8.44 14.32
C THR A 71 18.43 6.99 14.06
N LEU A 72 17.80 6.42 13.03
CA LEU A 72 18.08 5.07 12.55
C LEU A 72 18.55 5.13 11.11
N LEU A 73 19.64 4.42 10.81
CA LEU A 73 20.07 4.18 9.44
C LEU A 73 19.55 2.80 9.03
N MET A 74 18.94 2.72 7.86
CA MET A 74 18.26 1.51 7.42
C MET A 74 18.62 1.20 5.98
N LYS A 75 18.86 -0.08 5.69
CA LYS A 75 19.11 -0.56 4.34
C LYS A 75 18.26 -1.79 4.07
N PHE A 76 17.45 -1.71 3.03
CA PHE A 76 16.49 -2.76 2.67
C PHE A 76 17.03 -3.60 1.52
N ASP A 77 16.86 -4.93 1.61
CA ASP A 77 17.33 -5.85 0.57
C ASP A 77 16.21 -6.58 -0.18
N GLY A 78 14.96 -6.36 0.21
CA GLY A 78 13.79 -7.03 -0.36
C GLY A 78 13.07 -7.95 0.62
N LYS A 79 13.74 -8.44 1.64
CA LYS A 79 13.16 -9.28 2.70
C LYS A 79 13.58 -8.84 4.08
N GLN A 80 14.81 -8.40 4.21
CA GLN A 80 15.41 -8.02 5.49
C GLN A 80 15.86 -6.57 5.43
N VAL A 81 15.90 -5.93 6.58
CA VAL A 81 16.42 -4.59 6.75
C VAL A 81 17.58 -4.65 7.74
N GLU A 82 18.70 -4.04 7.37
CA GLU A 82 19.80 -3.79 8.29
C GLU A 82 19.59 -2.42 8.93
N MET A 83 19.63 -2.37 10.24
CA MET A 83 19.39 -1.14 10.99
C MET A 83 20.54 -0.85 11.92
N ALA A 84 20.92 0.42 12.03
CA ALA A 84 21.89 0.90 13.00
C ALA A 84 21.33 2.16 13.67
N SER A 85 21.45 2.22 14.99
CA SER A 85 20.95 3.35 15.78
C SER A 85 22.11 4.22 16.27
N GLU A 86 21.89 5.53 16.34
CA GLU A 86 22.77 6.48 17.00
C GLU A 86 22.86 6.24 18.50
N THR A 87 21.78 5.76 19.09
CA THR A 87 21.71 5.48 20.53
C THR A 87 21.81 4.00 20.80
N GLY A 88 22.56 3.62 21.81
CA GLY A 88 22.65 2.23 22.25
C GLY A 88 21.56 1.86 23.24
N ALA A 89 21.47 0.57 23.53
CA ALA A 89 20.64 0.00 24.58
C ALA A 89 21.48 -0.98 25.39
N GLU A 90 20.89 -1.59 26.41
CA GLU A 90 21.60 -2.56 27.25
C GLU A 90 22.17 -3.74 26.46
N SER A 91 21.48 -4.11 25.37
CA SER A 91 21.82 -5.28 24.54
C SER A 91 22.74 -4.97 23.36
N TYR A 92 22.96 -3.70 23.02
CA TYR A 92 23.79 -3.32 21.88
C TYR A 92 24.41 -1.93 22.05
N LYS A 93 25.56 -1.73 21.40
CA LYS A 93 26.24 -0.44 21.36
C LYS A 93 25.73 0.43 20.20
N PRO A 94 25.88 1.78 20.29
CA PRO A 94 25.57 2.63 19.15
C PRO A 94 26.33 2.19 17.89
N GLY A 95 25.64 2.22 16.75
CA GLY A 95 26.22 1.82 15.46
C GLY A 95 26.24 0.31 15.20
N THR A 96 25.76 -0.52 16.13
CA THR A 96 25.63 -1.96 15.90
C THR A 96 24.57 -2.23 14.83
N ILE A 97 24.91 -3.04 13.85
CA ILE A 97 23.98 -3.43 12.78
C ILE A 97 23.11 -4.57 13.26
N ILE A 98 21.82 -4.36 13.24
CA ILE A 98 20.81 -5.35 13.59
C ILE A 98 19.99 -5.65 12.35
N THR A 99 19.79 -6.92 12.05
CA THR A 99 18.99 -7.37 10.91
C THR A 99 17.62 -7.80 11.37
N SER A 100 16.58 -7.34 10.67
CA SER A 100 15.20 -7.66 10.96
C SER A 100 14.46 -7.98 9.67
N LEU A 101 13.36 -8.71 9.78
CA LEU A 101 12.45 -8.90 8.66
C LEU A 101 11.55 -7.67 8.55
N TYR A 102 11.15 -7.36 7.32
CA TYR A 102 10.18 -6.29 7.09
C TYR A 102 9.16 -6.70 6.04
N GLN A 103 8.03 -6.04 6.06
CA GLN A 103 6.99 -6.19 5.05
C GLN A 103 6.44 -4.84 4.65
N VAL A 104 6.14 -4.70 3.36
CA VAL A 104 5.28 -3.63 2.86
C VAL A 104 3.94 -4.27 2.55
N LYS A 105 2.89 -3.78 3.20
CA LYS A 105 1.56 -4.33 3.04
C LYS A 105 0.52 -3.24 2.91
N SER A 106 -0.62 -3.58 2.34
CA SER A 106 -1.75 -2.67 2.20
C SER A 106 -2.88 -3.15 3.10
N GLU A 107 -3.23 -2.33 4.08
CA GLU A 107 -4.42 -2.53 4.91
C GLU A 107 -5.37 -1.36 4.68
N GLN A 108 -5.35 -0.35 5.50
CA GLN A 108 -6.09 0.90 5.23
C GLN A 108 -5.30 1.81 4.30
N SER A 109 -4.00 1.66 4.29
CA SER A 109 -3.05 2.36 3.41
C SER A 109 -1.82 1.48 3.24
N THR A 110 -0.91 1.88 2.36
CA THR A 110 0.38 1.19 2.23
C THR A 110 1.21 1.42 3.49
N MET A 111 1.62 0.34 4.13
CA MET A 111 2.30 0.35 5.41
C MET A 111 3.62 -0.41 5.35
N LEU A 112 4.63 0.11 6.04
CA LEU A 112 5.88 -0.58 6.28
C LEU A 112 5.88 -1.11 7.71
N THR A 113 6.09 -2.42 7.87
CA THR A 113 6.11 -3.07 9.19
C THR A 113 7.40 -3.85 9.39
N PHE A 114 7.83 -3.96 10.63
CA PHE A 114 9.04 -4.68 11.04
C PHE A 114 8.67 -5.81 12.00
N ASP A 115 9.38 -6.90 11.89
CA ASP A 115 9.26 -8.04 12.83
C ASP A 115 10.36 -8.05 13.88
#